data_2dfc2396841a1cf1486d189df5e37f54
#
_entry.id   2dfc2396841a1cf1486d189df5e37f54
#
_cell.length_a   1.000
_cell.length_b   1.000
_cell.length_c   1.000
_cell.angle_alpha   90.00
_cell.angle_beta   90.00
_cell.angle_gamma   90.00
#
_symmetry.space_group_name_H-M   'P 1'
#
loop_
_entity.id
_entity.type
_entity.pdbx_description
1 polymer ?
#
loop_
_entity_poly.entity_id
_entity_poly.type
_entity_poly.pdbx_seq_one_letter_code
_entity_poly.pdbx_strand_id
1 'polypeptide(L)'
;MPDYLFNGSQLEVGFPAVMGILNLTPDSFSDGGAYLDPQRAVDRAHEMAAEGANVIDLGGESTRPGSSPVSIEEEMKRVIPVLKALPKDQFVISIDSRNLETQRAALDQGAHLVNDVSGGSDGLLDLAEERGAGVILMHA
;
A
#
# COMPACT_ATOMS: atom_id res chain seq x y z
N MET A 1 10.75 -6.07 -21.20
CA MET A 1 10.08 -5.51 -20.03
C MET A 1 11.07 -4.71 -19.22
N PRO A 2 10.77 -3.44 -18.94
CA PRO A 2 11.66 -2.69 -18.08
C PRO A 2 11.59 -3.20 -16.64
N ASP A 3 12.74 -3.33 -16.03
CA ASP A 3 12.83 -3.62 -14.60
C ASP A 3 12.86 -2.31 -13.84
N TYR A 4 12.11 -2.23 -12.77
CA TYR A 4 12.07 -1.05 -11.93
C TYR A 4 12.70 -1.37 -10.57
N LEU A 5 13.52 -0.45 -10.09
CA LEU A 5 14.08 -0.53 -8.74
C LEU A 5 13.23 0.34 -7.82
N PHE A 6 12.56 -0.30 -6.87
CA PHE A 6 11.70 0.39 -5.91
C PHE A 6 12.17 0.07 -4.50
N ASN A 7 12.58 1.09 -3.75
CA ASN A 7 12.99 0.95 -2.34
C ASN A 7 13.99 -0.22 -2.16
N GLY A 8 14.98 -0.31 -3.06
CA GLY A 8 16.03 -1.34 -3.01
C GLY A 8 15.67 -2.69 -3.60
N SER A 9 14.42 -2.90 -4.01
CA SER A 9 13.98 -4.15 -4.63
C SER A 9 13.81 -3.96 -6.13
N GLN A 10 14.35 -4.89 -6.92
CA GLN A 10 14.19 -4.87 -8.37
C GLN A 10 13.08 -5.85 -8.75
N LEU A 11 12.02 -5.31 -9.34
CA LEU A 11 10.86 -6.10 -9.76
C LEU A 11 10.51 -5.80 -11.21
N GLU A 12 10.15 -6.85 -11.94
CA GLU A 12 9.69 -6.73 -13.30
C GLU A 12 8.20 -6.43 -13.29
N VAL A 13 7.80 -5.34 -13.95
CA VAL A 13 6.39 -4.96 -14.08
C VAL A 13 6.03 -4.92 -15.55
N GLY A 14 5.08 -5.76 -15.93
CA GLY A 14 4.55 -5.80 -17.29
C GLY A 14 3.70 -4.59 -17.61
N PHE A 15 3.46 -4.36 -18.88
CA PHE A 15 2.63 -3.25 -19.32
C PHE A 15 1.50 -3.80 -20.22
N PRO A 16 0.21 -3.44 -19.96
CA PRO A 16 -0.22 -2.55 -18.87
C PRO A 16 -0.11 -3.23 -17.51
N ALA A 17 0.22 -2.44 -16.48
CA ALA A 17 0.27 -2.92 -15.10
C ALA A 17 -1.12 -2.84 -14.48
N VAL A 18 -1.49 -3.87 -13.72
CA VAL A 18 -2.78 -3.95 -13.02
C VAL A 18 -2.54 -3.80 -11.53
N MET A 19 -3.28 -2.89 -10.90
CA MET A 19 -3.20 -2.65 -9.45
C MET A 19 -4.41 -3.27 -8.77
N GLY A 20 -4.16 -4.18 -7.84
CA GLY A 20 -5.18 -4.70 -6.95
C GLY A 20 -5.27 -3.84 -5.69
N ILE A 21 -6.47 -3.44 -5.31
CA ILE A 21 -6.68 -2.59 -4.14
C ILE A 21 -7.08 -3.46 -2.94
N LEU A 22 -6.29 -3.39 -1.89
CA LEU A 22 -6.52 -4.14 -0.66
C LEU A 22 -6.82 -3.16 0.47
N ASN A 23 -8.11 -2.98 0.75
CA ASN A 23 -8.55 -2.11 1.82
C ASN A 23 -8.45 -2.82 3.16
N LEU A 24 -7.64 -2.27 4.06
CA LEU A 24 -7.40 -2.82 5.39
C LEU A 24 -8.27 -2.12 6.43
N THR A 25 -9.56 -2.07 6.14
CA THR A 25 -10.56 -1.48 7.03
C THR A 25 -11.46 -2.59 7.57
N PRO A 26 -12.06 -2.42 8.77
CA PRO A 26 -12.95 -3.45 9.32
C PRO A 26 -14.09 -3.83 8.39
N ASP A 27 -14.59 -2.89 7.58
CA ASP A 27 -15.70 -3.11 6.67
C ASP A 27 -15.34 -4.05 5.51
N SER A 28 -14.06 -4.12 5.15
CA SER A 28 -13.61 -4.89 4.00
C SER A 28 -13.46 -6.38 4.31
N PHE A 29 -13.41 -6.74 5.59
CA PHE A 29 -13.24 -8.11 6.07
C PHE A 29 -14.30 -8.39 7.13
N SER A 30 -15.57 -8.37 6.71
CA SER A 30 -16.72 -8.31 7.59
C SER A 30 -17.22 -9.70 8.00
N ASP A 31 -16.46 -10.43 8.76
CA ASP A 31 -16.96 -11.67 9.35
C ASP A 31 -16.96 -11.62 10.89
N GLY A 32 -17.27 -10.43 11.41
CA GLY A 32 -17.49 -10.23 12.83
C GLY A 32 -16.24 -10.04 13.68
N GLY A 33 -15.07 -10.00 13.05
CA GLY A 33 -13.84 -9.74 13.78
C GLY A 33 -13.62 -8.26 14.03
N ALA A 34 -13.27 -7.90 15.28
CA ALA A 34 -12.93 -6.53 15.62
C ALA A 34 -11.59 -6.08 15.04
N TYR A 35 -10.76 -7.02 14.64
CA TYR A 35 -9.42 -6.75 14.13
C TYR A 35 -9.18 -7.49 12.83
N LEU A 36 -8.44 -6.83 11.94
CA LEU A 36 -7.99 -7.42 10.70
C LEU A 36 -6.92 -8.48 10.99
N ASP A 37 -7.13 -9.70 10.50
CA ASP A 37 -6.11 -10.74 10.56
C ASP A 37 -5.12 -10.51 9.42
N PRO A 38 -3.83 -10.21 9.70
CA PRO A 38 -2.84 -9.99 8.65
C PRO A 38 -2.73 -11.15 7.67
N GLN A 39 -2.91 -12.39 8.13
CA GLN A 39 -2.81 -13.55 7.24
C GLN A 39 -3.90 -13.55 6.18
N ARG A 40 -5.11 -13.13 6.53
CA ARG A 40 -6.21 -13.04 5.55
C ARG A 40 -5.91 -12.00 4.48
N ALA A 41 -5.30 -10.88 4.88
CA ALA A 41 -4.90 -9.86 3.93
C ALA A 41 -3.78 -10.37 3.02
N VAL A 42 -2.82 -11.09 3.55
CA VAL A 42 -1.75 -11.71 2.76
C VAL A 42 -2.33 -12.70 1.75
N ASP A 43 -3.26 -13.57 2.19
CA ASP A 43 -3.91 -14.52 1.32
C ASP A 43 -4.66 -13.82 0.18
N ARG A 44 -5.35 -12.72 0.49
CA ARG A 44 -6.06 -11.94 -0.52
C ARG A 44 -5.10 -11.30 -1.52
N ALA A 45 -3.94 -10.81 -1.06
CA ALA A 45 -2.91 -10.27 -1.93
C ALA A 45 -2.42 -11.34 -2.93
N HIS A 46 -2.17 -12.54 -2.45
CA HIS A 46 -1.76 -13.65 -3.32
C HIS A 46 -2.85 -14.01 -4.34
N GLU A 47 -4.12 -13.99 -3.94
CA GLU A 47 -5.22 -14.22 -4.87
C GLU A 47 -5.24 -13.18 -5.97
N MET A 48 -5.11 -11.90 -5.61
CA MET A 48 -5.09 -10.82 -6.60
C MET A 48 -3.90 -10.95 -7.55
N ALA A 49 -2.74 -11.29 -7.04
CA ALA A 49 -1.55 -11.51 -7.87
C ALA A 49 -1.77 -12.67 -8.83
N ALA A 50 -2.38 -13.75 -8.38
CA ALA A 50 -2.71 -14.90 -9.23
C ALA A 50 -3.74 -14.54 -10.32
N GLU A 51 -4.61 -13.57 -10.05
CA GLU A 51 -5.59 -13.06 -11.01
C GLU A 51 -5.00 -12.04 -11.99
N GLY A 52 -3.74 -11.67 -11.82
CA GLY A 52 -3.04 -10.80 -12.76
C GLY A 52 -2.59 -9.45 -12.22
N ALA A 53 -2.80 -9.16 -10.93
CA ALA A 53 -2.33 -7.90 -10.35
C ALA A 53 -0.80 -7.90 -10.27
N ASN A 54 -0.20 -6.80 -10.70
CA ASN A 54 1.24 -6.58 -10.62
C ASN A 54 1.61 -5.77 -9.38
N VAL A 55 0.68 -4.93 -8.94
CA VAL A 55 0.85 -4.03 -7.80
C VAL A 55 -0.29 -4.30 -6.82
N ILE A 56 0.03 -4.41 -5.55
CA ILE A 56 -0.96 -4.51 -4.47
C ILE A 56 -0.92 -3.21 -3.69
N ASP A 57 -2.04 -2.51 -3.66
CA ASP A 57 -2.16 -1.20 -3.01
C ASP A 57 -2.85 -1.35 -1.66
N LEU A 58 -2.12 -1.06 -0.58
CA LEU A 58 -2.62 -1.21 0.78
C LEU A 58 -3.14 0.11 1.32
N GLY A 59 -4.35 0.13 1.82
CA GLY A 59 -4.92 1.32 2.43
C GLY A 59 -5.61 1.02 3.75
N GLY A 60 -5.30 1.81 4.79
CA GLY A 60 -5.87 1.67 6.12
C GLY A 60 -6.99 2.67 6.44
N GLU A 61 -7.31 3.56 5.49
CA GLU A 61 -8.37 4.55 5.63
C GLU A 61 -9.32 4.45 4.44
N SER A 62 -10.63 4.37 4.72
CA SER A 62 -11.61 4.31 3.65
C SER A 62 -11.79 5.66 2.98
N THR A 63 -11.87 5.67 1.64
CA THR A 63 -12.19 6.86 0.85
C THR A 63 -13.67 6.92 0.50
N ARG A 64 -14.49 6.01 1.02
CA ARG A 64 -15.94 5.99 0.76
C ARG A 64 -16.61 7.23 1.35
N PRO A 65 -17.58 7.83 0.66
CA PRO A 65 -18.36 8.93 1.23
C PRO A 65 -18.98 8.52 2.57
N GLY A 66 -18.87 9.41 3.55
CA GLY A 66 -19.43 9.16 4.88
C GLY A 66 -18.54 8.36 5.82
N SER A 67 -17.39 7.87 5.37
CA SER A 67 -16.46 7.20 6.27
C SER A 67 -15.77 8.21 7.18
N SER A 68 -15.49 7.80 8.42
CA SER A 68 -14.77 8.64 9.38
C SER A 68 -13.28 8.66 9.08
N PRO A 69 -12.62 9.81 9.29
CA PRO A 69 -11.16 9.85 9.22
C PRO A 69 -10.54 8.91 10.25
N VAL A 70 -9.41 8.34 9.89
CA VAL A 70 -8.66 7.42 10.74
C VAL A 70 -7.41 8.14 11.24
N SER A 71 -7.08 7.97 12.51
CA SER A 71 -5.83 8.53 13.04
C SER A 71 -4.63 7.86 12.41
N ILE A 72 -3.49 8.55 12.42
CA ILE A 72 -2.23 7.98 11.91
C ILE A 72 -1.88 6.69 12.66
N GLU A 73 -2.08 6.67 13.98
CA GLU A 73 -1.82 5.48 14.78
C GLU A 73 -2.68 4.30 14.35
N GLU A 74 -3.96 4.53 14.12
CA GLU A 74 -4.88 3.48 13.71
C GLU A 74 -4.56 3.02 12.30
N GLU A 75 -4.25 3.95 11.39
CA GLU A 75 -3.83 3.61 10.03
C GLU A 75 -2.61 2.70 10.05
N MET A 76 -1.60 3.04 10.85
CA MET A 76 -0.39 2.23 10.97
C MET A 76 -0.67 0.86 11.56
N LYS A 77 -1.56 0.76 12.55
CA LYS A 77 -1.97 -0.54 13.12
C LYS A 77 -2.61 -1.45 12.10
N ARG A 78 -3.31 -0.89 11.11
CA ARG A 78 -3.96 -1.67 10.06
C ARG A 78 -2.98 -2.10 8.99
N VAL A 79 -2.04 -1.24 8.62
CA VAL A 79 -1.16 -1.42 7.47
C VAL A 79 0.13 -2.16 7.82
N ILE A 80 0.79 -1.77 8.90
CA ILE A 80 2.15 -2.26 9.18
C ILE A 80 2.20 -3.77 9.42
N PRO A 81 1.30 -4.39 10.20
CA PRO A 81 1.35 -5.84 10.38
C PRO A 81 1.19 -6.62 9.08
N VAL A 82 0.32 -6.16 8.19
CA VAL A 82 0.13 -6.78 6.87
C VAL A 82 1.39 -6.63 6.04
N LEU A 83 1.94 -5.43 6.02
CA LEU A 83 3.13 -5.13 5.24
C LEU A 83 4.32 -5.97 5.68
N LYS A 84 4.48 -6.19 6.98
CA LYS A 84 5.52 -7.06 7.51
C LYS A 84 5.36 -8.50 7.07
N ALA A 85 4.12 -8.97 6.92
CA ALA A 85 3.81 -10.34 6.55
C ALA A 85 3.89 -10.59 5.04
N LEU A 86 3.78 -9.54 4.22
CA LEU A 86 3.79 -9.68 2.76
C LEU A 86 5.20 -9.96 2.23
N PRO A 87 5.33 -10.84 1.22
CA PRO A 87 6.62 -10.99 0.52
C PRO A 87 6.92 -9.73 -0.29
N LYS A 88 8.19 -9.31 -0.31
CA LYS A 88 8.61 -8.08 -0.97
C LYS A 88 9.21 -8.34 -2.37
N ASP A 89 9.30 -9.59 -2.77
CA ASP A 89 9.95 -10.02 -4.01
C ASP A 89 8.99 -10.69 -5.01
N GLN A 90 7.70 -10.74 -4.70
CA GLN A 90 6.73 -11.41 -5.57
C GLN A 90 5.83 -10.45 -6.33
N PHE A 91 5.56 -9.30 -5.79
CA PHE A 91 4.77 -8.25 -6.44
C PHE A 91 5.16 -6.89 -5.87
N VAL A 92 4.81 -5.84 -6.60
CA VAL A 92 5.07 -4.47 -6.14
C VAL A 92 4.03 -4.11 -5.09
N ILE A 93 4.48 -3.53 -3.98
CA ILE A 93 3.60 -3.12 -2.88
C ILE A 93 3.54 -1.60 -2.83
N SER A 94 2.32 -1.06 -2.93
CA SER A 94 2.03 0.35 -2.81
C SER A 94 1.36 0.63 -1.48
N ILE A 95 1.71 1.72 -0.84
CA ILE A 95 0.99 2.20 0.33
C ILE A 95 0.10 3.38 -0.06
N ASP A 96 -1.20 3.22 0.14
CA ASP A 96 -2.18 4.27 -0.11
C ASP A 96 -2.37 5.04 1.19
N SER A 97 -1.71 6.18 1.29
CA SER A 97 -1.79 7.05 2.47
C SER A 97 -1.43 8.48 2.09
N ARG A 98 -2.11 9.43 2.72
CA ARG A 98 -1.81 10.85 2.62
C ARG A 98 -0.95 11.34 3.78
N ASN A 99 -0.65 10.46 4.73
CA ASN A 99 0.09 10.83 5.95
C ASN A 99 1.56 10.47 5.80
N LEU A 100 2.43 11.48 5.87
CA LEU A 100 3.87 11.29 5.70
C LEU A 100 4.46 10.28 6.67
N GLU A 101 3.99 10.28 7.92
CA GLU A 101 4.46 9.34 8.93
C GLU A 101 4.14 7.88 8.55
N THR A 102 2.94 7.63 8.04
CA THR A 102 2.55 6.30 7.58
C THR A 102 3.36 5.92 6.35
N GLN A 103 3.55 6.85 5.42
CA GLN A 103 4.34 6.63 4.21
C GLN A 103 5.77 6.23 4.57
N ARG A 104 6.38 6.95 5.50
CA ARG A 104 7.75 6.66 5.97
C ARG A 104 7.83 5.28 6.62
N ALA A 105 6.90 4.98 7.52
CA ALA A 105 6.86 3.70 8.21
C ALA A 105 6.68 2.54 7.23
N ALA A 106 5.83 2.72 6.23
CA ALA A 106 5.59 1.70 5.21
C ALA A 106 6.83 1.46 4.36
N LEU A 107 7.52 2.52 3.94
CA LEU A 107 8.77 2.37 3.19
C LEU A 107 9.85 1.71 4.03
N ASP A 108 9.90 1.98 5.33
CA ASP A 108 10.83 1.31 6.25
C ASP A 108 10.55 -0.20 6.32
N GLN A 109 9.31 -0.62 6.11
CA GLN A 109 8.92 -2.03 6.12
C GLN A 109 9.00 -2.67 4.73
N GLY A 110 9.49 -1.97 3.73
CA GLY A 110 9.74 -2.53 2.41
C GLY A 110 8.71 -2.25 1.35
N ALA A 111 7.75 -1.35 1.57
CA ALA A 111 6.85 -0.91 0.51
C ALA A 111 7.66 -0.28 -0.62
N HIS A 112 7.22 -0.46 -1.85
CA HIS A 112 7.94 -0.04 -3.05
C HIS A 112 7.48 1.31 -3.58
N LEU A 113 6.19 1.60 -3.43
CA LEU A 113 5.53 2.79 -3.98
C LEU A 113 4.72 3.48 -2.90
N VAL A 114 4.55 4.78 -3.06
CA VAL A 114 3.56 5.56 -2.30
C VAL A 114 2.51 6.05 -3.26
N ASN A 115 1.23 5.80 -2.93
CA ASN A 115 0.08 6.30 -3.66
C ASN A 115 -0.62 7.33 -2.78
N ASP A 116 -0.54 8.60 -3.15
CA ASP A 116 -1.10 9.69 -2.35
C ASP A 116 -2.25 10.35 -3.10
N VAL A 117 -3.47 10.03 -2.69
CA VAL A 117 -4.69 10.53 -3.33
C VAL A 117 -4.92 12.02 -3.05
N SER A 118 -4.21 12.61 -2.10
CA SER A 118 -4.30 14.04 -1.83
C SER A 118 -3.48 14.89 -2.80
N GLY A 119 -2.72 14.25 -3.69
CA GLY A 119 -1.89 14.95 -4.66
C GLY A 119 -0.48 15.28 -4.17
N GLY A 120 -0.10 14.71 -3.05
CA GLY A 120 1.24 14.86 -2.47
C GLY A 120 1.24 15.67 -1.19
N SER A 121 1.63 15.04 -0.10
CA SER A 121 1.87 15.72 1.17
C SER A 121 3.23 16.42 1.15
N ASP A 122 3.39 17.41 2.01
CA ASP A 122 4.68 18.08 2.16
C ASP A 122 5.74 17.06 2.58
N GLY A 123 6.86 17.07 1.89
CA GLY A 123 7.97 16.14 2.18
C GLY A 123 7.87 14.79 1.47
N LEU A 124 6.76 14.48 0.79
CA LEU A 124 6.62 13.19 0.12
C LEU A 124 7.70 12.96 -0.95
N LEU A 125 7.94 13.95 -1.80
CA LEU A 125 8.92 13.79 -2.88
C LEU A 125 10.33 13.62 -2.34
N ASP A 126 10.66 14.34 -1.26
CA ASP A 126 11.96 14.20 -0.60
C ASP A 126 12.11 12.80 0.02
N LEU A 127 11.05 12.30 0.65
CA LEU A 127 11.05 10.95 1.23
C LEU A 127 11.22 9.90 0.15
N ALA A 128 10.49 10.03 -0.95
CA ALA A 128 10.56 9.07 -2.05
C ALA A 128 11.96 9.06 -2.66
N GLU A 129 12.55 10.22 -2.88
CA GLU A 129 13.90 10.34 -3.41
C GLU A 129 14.93 9.68 -2.46
N GLU A 130 14.82 9.97 -1.17
CA GLU A 130 15.70 9.40 -0.15
C GLU A 130 15.66 7.88 -0.13
N ARG A 131 14.50 7.29 -0.35
CA ARG A 131 14.30 5.84 -0.27
C ARG A 131 14.33 5.14 -1.62
N GLY A 132 14.44 5.88 -2.71
CA GLY A 132 14.36 5.30 -4.05
C GLY A 132 12.98 4.71 -4.37
N ALA A 133 11.94 5.25 -3.76
CA ALA A 133 10.57 4.76 -3.93
C ALA A 133 9.88 5.43 -5.11
N GLY A 134 8.96 4.70 -5.76
CA GLY A 134 8.07 5.28 -6.74
C GLY A 134 6.93 6.05 -6.07
N VAL A 135 6.34 6.98 -6.79
CA VAL A 135 5.22 7.79 -6.29
C VAL A 135 4.11 7.80 -7.32
N ILE A 136 2.88 7.59 -6.84
CA ILE A 136 1.67 7.76 -7.63
C ILE A 136 0.91 8.94 -7.01
N LEU A 137 0.67 9.98 -7.79
CA LEU A 137 -0.07 11.15 -7.35
C LEU A 137 -1.39 11.20 -8.10
N MET A 138 -2.47 11.47 -7.37
CA MET A 138 -3.76 11.67 -7.99
C MET A 138 -3.98 13.16 -8.22
N HIS A 139 -4.31 13.53 -9.44
CA HIS A 139 -4.64 14.89 -9.83
C HIS A 139 -6.15 14.98 -9.99
N ALA A 140 -6.77 15.72 -9.13
CA ALA A 140 -8.23 15.92 -9.18
C ALA A 140 -8.61 17.24 -9.85
#